data_ee16028b09f1754525e716da6c7d80d8
#
_entry.id   ee16028b09f1754525e716da6c7d80d8
#
_cell.length_a   1.000
_cell.length_b   1.000
_cell.length_c   1.000
_cell.angle_alpha   90.00
_cell.angle_beta   90.00
_cell.angle_gamma   90.00
#
_symmetry.space_group_name_H-M   'P 1'
#
loop_
_entity.id
_entity.type
_entity.pdbx_description
1 polymer ?
#
loop_
_entity_poly.entity_id
_entity_poly.type
_entity_poly.pdbx_seq_one_letter_code
_entity_poly.pdbx_strand_id
1 'polypeptide(L)'
;MEEVSISLLFLSVLAGYLLGIVSGLLPGLHSNNFALALVAFSPVLAERGVAPLYIAIMILSNAISQTFHDVIPSVFLGAPEADTALAVLPGHRLLLEGAGAEAVRLSALGSAGSVVASMFFVLPFSLFFGAVYPYLQDNMAWILITIVFVMLASEKGEDAKEGEQQTLLSKYKYKAMALFMFLITGVLGLFAFSRENLLTPVINFGE
;
A
#
# COMPACT_ATOMS: atom_id res chain seq x y z
N MET A 1 17.20 22.18 16.67
CA MET A 1 17.27 20.83 16.08
C MET A 1 17.19 19.88 17.27
N GLU A 2 16.15 19.09 17.38
CA GLU A 2 16.11 18.04 18.40
C GLU A 2 17.25 17.06 18.16
N GLU A 3 18.00 16.74 19.19
CA GLU A 3 19.06 15.75 19.10
C GLU A 3 18.44 14.38 18.80
N VAL A 4 18.84 13.79 17.68
CA VAL A 4 18.33 12.47 17.27
C VAL A 4 18.90 11.41 18.21
N SER A 5 18.04 10.80 19.02
CA SER A 5 18.42 9.72 19.92
C SER A 5 18.61 8.40 19.17
N ILE A 6 19.82 7.86 19.20
CA ILE A 6 20.14 6.57 18.57
C ILE A 6 19.32 5.42 19.17
N SER A 7 19.04 5.46 20.47
CA SER A 7 18.23 4.43 21.14
C SER A 7 16.77 4.45 20.65
N LEU A 8 16.18 5.64 20.46
CA LEU A 8 14.81 5.77 19.90
C LEU A 8 14.79 5.38 18.43
N LEU A 9 15.81 5.69 17.67
CA LEU A 9 15.97 5.20 16.30
C LEU A 9 15.92 3.67 16.24
N PHE A 10 16.75 3.01 17.03
CA PHE A 10 16.80 1.55 17.09
C PHE A 10 15.45 0.94 17.53
N LEU A 11 14.82 1.51 18.56
CA LEU A 11 13.49 1.07 19.01
C LEU A 11 12.43 1.24 17.94
N SER A 12 12.45 2.33 17.18
CA SER A 12 11.51 2.56 16.07
C SER A 12 11.68 1.56 14.94
N VAL A 13 12.93 1.26 14.57
CA VAL A 13 13.23 0.22 13.59
C VAL A 13 12.74 -1.15 14.07
N LEU A 14 13.04 -1.50 15.32
CA LEU A 14 12.63 -2.78 15.89
C LEU A 14 11.11 -2.91 15.99
N ALA A 15 10.44 -1.88 16.47
CA ALA A 15 8.98 -1.87 16.55
C ALA A 15 8.32 -1.99 15.17
N GLY A 16 8.79 -1.23 14.18
CA GLY A 16 8.33 -1.33 12.80
C GLY A 16 8.59 -2.72 12.19
N TYR A 17 9.77 -3.29 12.45
CA TYR A 17 10.11 -4.64 12.02
C TYR A 17 9.13 -5.70 12.58
N LEU A 18 8.85 -5.65 13.87
CA LEU A 18 7.91 -6.57 14.51
C LEU A 18 6.48 -6.41 13.98
N LEU A 19 6.04 -5.16 13.82
CA LEU A 19 4.74 -4.87 13.17
C LEU A 19 4.69 -5.39 11.74
N GLY A 20 5.78 -5.30 10.99
CA GLY A 20 5.90 -5.81 9.63
C GLY A 20 5.82 -7.34 9.54
N ILE A 21 6.36 -8.06 10.52
CA ILE A 21 6.16 -9.51 10.64
C ILE A 21 4.67 -9.83 10.82
N VAL A 22 4.02 -9.13 11.73
CA VAL A 22 2.59 -9.35 12.01
C VAL A 22 1.74 -9.05 10.78
N SER A 23 1.95 -7.89 10.14
CA SER A 23 1.19 -7.50 8.95
C SER A 23 1.46 -8.41 7.76
N GLY A 24 2.70 -8.86 7.55
CA GLY A 24 3.05 -9.72 6.44
C GLY A 24 2.57 -11.17 6.59
N LEU A 25 2.42 -11.67 7.81
CA LEU A 25 1.92 -13.03 8.06
C LEU A 25 0.40 -13.12 8.10
N LEU A 26 -0.31 -11.99 8.25
CA LEU A 26 -1.77 -11.95 8.31
C LEU A 26 -2.34 -11.51 6.96
N PRO A 27 -2.95 -12.44 6.18
CA PRO A 27 -3.54 -12.09 4.88
C PRO A 27 -4.60 -11.00 5.02
N GLY A 28 -4.57 -10.00 4.13
CA GLY A 28 -5.52 -8.90 4.11
C GLY A 28 -5.14 -7.70 5.00
N LEU A 29 -4.03 -7.76 5.74
CA LEU A 29 -3.47 -6.61 6.46
C LEU A 29 -2.34 -5.97 5.65
N HIS A 30 -2.68 -4.96 4.88
CA HIS A 30 -1.69 -4.21 4.10
C HIS A 30 -0.89 -3.24 4.98
N SER A 31 0.40 -3.00 4.64
CA SER A 31 1.27 -2.02 5.32
C SER A 31 0.65 -0.64 5.47
N ASN A 32 -0.16 -0.22 4.50
CA ASN A 32 -0.88 1.06 4.54
C ASN A 32 -1.85 1.17 5.74
N ASN A 33 -2.46 0.08 6.19
CA ASN A 33 -3.36 0.08 7.34
C ASN A 33 -2.58 0.39 8.63
N PHE A 34 -1.37 -0.19 8.76
CA PHE A 34 -0.48 0.11 9.88
C PHE A 34 0.10 1.52 9.79
N ALA A 35 0.46 1.98 8.59
CA ALA A 35 0.92 3.35 8.38
C ALA A 35 -0.16 4.37 8.80
N LEU A 36 -1.40 4.17 8.35
CA LEU A 36 -2.53 5.02 8.75
C LEU A 36 -2.78 4.98 10.27
N ALA A 37 -2.73 3.81 10.88
CA ALA A 37 -2.86 3.69 12.33
C ALA A 37 -1.74 4.43 13.07
N LEU A 38 -0.49 4.27 12.66
CA LEU A 38 0.66 4.97 13.26
C LEU A 38 0.56 6.49 13.09
N VAL A 39 0.14 6.96 11.90
CA VAL A 39 -0.14 8.39 11.67
C VAL A 39 -1.28 8.87 12.56
N ALA A 40 -2.35 8.11 12.69
CA ALA A 40 -3.48 8.44 13.57
C ALA A 40 -3.07 8.53 15.05
N PHE A 41 -2.13 7.69 15.50
CA PHE A 41 -1.59 7.74 16.87
C PHE A 41 -0.46 8.75 17.04
N SER A 42 0.03 9.37 15.96
CA SER A 42 1.18 10.27 16.03
C SER A 42 1.02 11.44 17.01
N PRO A 43 -0.13 12.11 17.17
CA PRO A 43 -0.30 13.18 18.15
C PRO A 43 -0.09 12.67 19.59
N VAL A 44 -0.66 11.52 19.92
CA VAL A 44 -0.51 10.90 21.27
C VAL A 44 0.95 10.54 21.54
N LEU A 45 1.68 10.09 20.53
CA LEU A 45 3.10 9.76 20.64
C LEU A 45 3.94 11.03 20.76
N ALA A 46 3.57 12.09 20.04
CA ALA A 46 4.25 13.39 20.12
C ALA A 46 4.12 14.03 21.51
N GLU A 47 2.94 13.95 22.16
CA GLU A 47 2.73 14.39 23.54
C GLU A 47 3.63 13.65 24.53
N ARG A 48 4.06 12.43 24.21
CA ARG A 48 5.01 11.62 25.00
C ARG A 48 6.48 11.85 24.61
N GLY A 49 6.77 12.84 23.75
CA GLY A 49 8.11 13.18 23.32
C GLY A 49 8.66 12.33 22.17
N VAL A 50 7.79 11.58 21.46
CA VAL A 50 8.21 10.83 20.27
C VAL A 50 8.08 11.72 19.03
N ALA A 51 9.22 12.18 18.50
CA ALA A 51 9.24 13.03 17.33
C ALA A 51 8.68 12.30 16.07
N PRO A 52 8.04 13.02 15.12
CA PRO A 52 7.49 12.46 13.89
C PRO A 52 8.50 11.63 13.08
N LEU A 53 9.77 11.95 13.15
CA LEU A 53 10.86 11.18 12.53
C LEU A 53 10.83 9.71 12.94
N TYR A 54 10.65 9.41 14.23
CA TYR A 54 10.65 8.04 14.74
C TYR A 54 9.44 7.25 14.25
N ILE A 55 8.29 7.92 14.10
CA ILE A 55 7.08 7.32 13.55
C ILE A 55 7.26 7.00 12.05
N ALA A 56 7.86 7.93 11.29
CA ALA A 56 8.18 7.70 9.88
C ALA A 56 9.13 6.51 9.70
N ILE A 57 10.15 6.38 10.55
CA ILE A 57 11.08 5.25 10.56
C ILE A 57 10.37 3.94 10.90
N MET A 58 9.43 3.96 11.85
CA MET A 58 8.63 2.79 12.20
C MET A 58 7.75 2.34 11.04
N ILE A 59 7.10 3.28 10.33
CA ILE A 59 6.30 3.00 9.13
C ILE A 59 7.17 2.39 8.02
N LEU A 60 8.33 2.99 7.75
CA LEU A 60 9.26 2.48 6.73
C LEU A 60 9.77 1.08 7.07
N SER A 61 10.15 0.86 8.31
CA SER A 61 10.61 -0.45 8.79
C SER A 61 9.51 -1.51 8.71
N ASN A 62 8.26 -1.14 9.04
CA ASN A 62 7.09 -2.01 8.86
C ASN A 62 6.91 -2.40 7.39
N ALA A 63 6.91 -1.44 6.47
CA ALA A 63 6.72 -1.70 5.05
C ALA A 63 7.81 -2.62 4.48
N ILE A 64 9.08 -2.36 4.80
CA ILE A 64 10.19 -3.22 4.36
C ILE A 64 10.05 -4.63 4.95
N SER A 65 9.79 -4.76 6.25
CA SER A 65 9.65 -6.07 6.89
C SER A 65 8.49 -6.86 6.32
N GLN A 66 7.34 -6.22 6.07
CA GLN A 66 6.18 -6.87 5.46
C GLN A 66 6.53 -7.51 4.11
N THR A 67 7.26 -6.79 3.23
CA THR A 67 7.66 -7.25 1.89
C THR A 67 8.44 -8.60 1.92
N PHE A 68 9.04 -8.96 3.04
CA PHE A 68 9.73 -10.24 3.21
C PHE A 68 8.81 -11.34 3.76
N HIS A 69 7.71 -11.00 4.43
CA HIS A 69 6.86 -11.95 5.13
C HIS A 69 5.54 -12.26 4.41
N ASP A 70 5.01 -11.34 3.62
CA ASP A 70 3.73 -11.48 2.91
C ASP A 70 3.74 -12.57 1.83
N VAL A 71 4.92 -12.93 1.34
CA VAL A 71 5.09 -14.06 0.43
C VAL A 71 4.73 -15.40 1.08
N ILE A 72 4.86 -15.52 2.40
CA ILE A 72 4.57 -16.78 3.11
C ILE A 72 3.09 -17.16 2.97
N PRO A 73 2.12 -16.34 3.44
CA PRO A 73 0.71 -16.64 3.22
C PRO A 73 0.34 -16.67 1.73
N SER A 74 0.96 -15.84 0.90
CA SER A 74 0.72 -15.83 -0.54
C SER A 74 1.04 -17.17 -1.20
N VAL A 75 2.17 -17.76 -0.87
CA VAL A 75 2.60 -19.07 -1.43
C VAL A 75 1.84 -20.23 -0.79
N PHE A 76 1.76 -20.29 0.55
CA PHE A 76 1.23 -21.45 1.26
C PHE A 76 -0.29 -21.50 1.31
N LEU A 77 -0.96 -20.35 1.39
CA LEU A 77 -2.42 -20.25 1.46
C LEU A 77 -3.06 -19.91 0.09
N GLY A 78 -2.26 -19.53 -0.90
CA GLY A 78 -2.78 -19.04 -2.17
C GLY A 78 -3.58 -17.74 -2.01
N ALA A 79 -3.24 -16.92 -1.02
CA ALA A 79 -3.92 -15.66 -0.70
C ALA A 79 -3.01 -14.46 -1.06
N PRO A 80 -2.87 -14.11 -2.35
CA PRO A 80 -1.99 -13.05 -2.78
C PRO A 80 -2.55 -11.67 -2.41
N GLU A 81 -1.67 -10.78 -2.04
CA GLU A 81 -1.92 -9.35 -2.14
C GLU A 81 -1.61 -8.85 -3.56
N ALA A 82 -2.01 -7.63 -3.89
CA ALA A 82 -1.80 -7.07 -5.23
C ALA A 82 -0.31 -7.11 -5.64
N ASP A 83 0.58 -6.86 -4.69
CA ASP A 83 2.03 -6.77 -4.90
C ASP A 83 2.67 -8.16 -5.11
N THR A 84 2.08 -9.22 -4.55
CA THR A 84 2.59 -10.59 -4.64
C THR A 84 1.88 -11.44 -5.68
N ALA A 85 0.84 -10.91 -6.35
CA ALA A 85 0.00 -11.66 -7.28
C ALA A 85 0.78 -12.37 -8.40
N LEU A 86 1.82 -11.74 -8.93
CA LEU A 86 2.67 -12.34 -9.98
C LEU A 86 3.57 -13.46 -9.46
N ALA A 87 3.92 -13.43 -8.18
CA ALA A 87 4.79 -14.44 -7.55
C ALA A 87 4.02 -15.71 -7.14
N VAL A 88 2.68 -15.62 -7.01
CA VAL A 88 1.86 -16.75 -6.52
C VAL A 88 1.91 -17.93 -7.46
N LEU A 89 1.72 -17.75 -8.75
CA LEU A 89 1.69 -18.88 -9.70
C LEU A 89 2.99 -19.71 -9.69
N PRO A 90 4.19 -19.13 -9.86
CA PRO A 90 5.44 -19.88 -9.77
C PRO A 90 5.72 -20.39 -8.35
N GLY A 91 5.40 -19.62 -7.31
CA GLY A 91 5.58 -20.00 -5.92
C GLY A 91 4.68 -21.16 -5.51
N HIS A 92 3.42 -21.15 -5.91
CA HIS A 92 2.48 -22.24 -5.63
C HIS A 92 2.84 -23.53 -6.40
N ARG A 93 3.36 -23.41 -7.61
CA ARG A 93 3.90 -24.56 -8.35
C ARG A 93 5.05 -25.23 -7.60
N LEU A 94 6.02 -24.44 -7.12
CA LEU A 94 7.11 -24.97 -6.29
C LEU A 94 6.58 -25.61 -5.00
N LEU A 95 5.53 -25.05 -4.39
CA LEU A 95 4.88 -25.65 -3.23
C LEU A 95 4.31 -27.03 -3.55
N LEU A 96 3.60 -27.20 -4.67
CA LEU A 96 3.04 -28.48 -5.12
C LEU A 96 4.14 -29.51 -5.46
N GLU A 97 5.30 -29.06 -5.88
CA GLU A 97 6.50 -29.88 -6.10
C GLU A 97 7.24 -30.22 -4.77
N GLY A 98 6.72 -29.77 -3.62
CA GLY A 98 7.32 -29.99 -2.29
C GLY A 98 8.44 -29.00 -1.94
N ALA A 99 8.68 -27.99 -2.79
CA ALA A 99 9.75 -27.00 -2.66
C ALA A 99 9.25 -25.65 -2.15
N GLY A 100 8.22 -25.61 -1.29
CA GLY A 100 7.63 -24.37 -0.78
C GLY A 100 8.61 -23.46 -0.05
N ALA A 101 9.55 -24.05 0.73
CA ALA A 101 10.60 -23.27 1.38
C ALA A 101 11.54 -22.57 0.38
N GLU A 102 11.80 -23.20 -0.77
CA GLU A 102 12.60 -22.62 -1.84
C GLU A 102 11.87 -21.45 -2.50
N ALA A 103 10.55 -21.54 -2.69
CA ALA A 103 9.73 -20.45 -3.19
C ALA A 103 9.87 -19.21 -2.30
N VAL A 104 9.77 -19.38 -0.98
CA VAL A 104 9.94 -18.28 0.00
C VAL A 104 11.36 -17.71 -0.05
N ARG A 105 12.38 -18.54 -0.12
CA ARG A 105 13.79 -18.09 -0.23
C ARG A 105 14.05 -17.28 -1.48
N LEU A 106 13.56 -17.73 -2.63
CA LEU A 106 13.74 -17.02 -3.91
C LEU A 106 13.02 -15.68 -3.89
N SER A 107 11.81 -15.62 -3.33
CA SER A 107 11.08 -14.37 -3.17
C SER A 107 11.80 -13.40 -2.21
N ALA A 108 12.27 -13.89 -1.07
CA ALA A 108 13.04 -13.08 -0.11
C ALA A 108 14.33 -12.52 -0.72
N LEU A 109 15.03 -13.30 -1.57
CA LEU A 109 16.20 -12.83 -2.32
C LEU A 109 15.81 -11.73 -3.32
N GLY A 110 14.68 -11.88 -4.01
CA GLY A 110 14.13 -10.85 -4.90
C GLY A 110 13.81 -9.56 -4.14
N SER A 111 13.15 -9.66 -3.00
CA SER A 111 12.84 -8.52 -2.12
C SER A 111 14.12 -7.84 -1.61
N ALA A 112 15.12 -8.60 -1.18
CA ALA A 112 16.42 -8.04 -0.79
C ALA A 112 17.11 -7.32 -1.96
N GLY A 113 17.08 -7.91 -3.14
CA GLY A 113 17.60 -7.28 -4.36
C GLY A 113 16.89 -5.98 -4.70
N SER A 114 15.56 -5.94 -4.57
CA SER A 114 14.75 -4.73 -4.82
C SER A 114 15.03 -3.62 -3.82
N VAL A 115 15.22 -3.96 -2.53
CA VAL A 115 15.62 -2.98 -1.50
C VAL A 115 16.98 -2.38 -1.81
N VAL A 116 17.97 -3.21 -2.16
CA VAL A 116 19.30 -2.72 -2.56
C VAL A 116 19.22 -1.86 -3.81
N ALA A 117 18.48 -2.29 -4.83
CA ALA A 117 18.30 -1.52 -6.06
C ALA A 117 17.62 -0.17 -5.79
N SER A 118 16.57 -0.14 -4.94
CA SER A 118 15.86 1.11 -4.60
C SER A 118 16.75 2.13 -3.91
N MET A 119 17.76 1.72 -3.15
CA MET A 119 18.72 2.64 -2.54
C MET A 119 19.50 3.45 -3.58
N PHE A 120 19.82 2.86 -4.74
CA PHE A 120 20.47 3.58 -5.84
C PHE A 120 19.52 4.58 -6.53
N PHE A 121 18.22 4.30 -6.52
CA PHE A 121 17.22 5.13 -7.16
C PHE A 121 16.66 6.23 -6.26
N VAL A 122 16.84 6.18 -4.94
CA VAL A 122 16.33 7.19 -4.01
C VAL A 122 16.77 8.59 -4.40
N LEU A 123 18.06 8.80 -4.65
CA LEU A 123 18.59 10.12 -4.99
C LEU A 123 18.08 10.63 -6.36
N PRO A 124 18.19 9.89 -7.46
CA PRO A 124 17.64 10.33 -8.75
C PRO A 124 16.13 10.60 -8.69
N PHE A 125 15.37 9.74 -8.03
CA PHE A 125 13.93 9.94 -7.90
C PHE A 125 13.56 11.12 -7.01
N SER A 126 14.27 11.35 -5.91
CA SER A 126 14.00 12.52 -5.06
C SER A 126 14.23 13.83 -5.81
N LEU A 127 15.29 13.91 -6.62
CA LEU A 127 15.57 15.06 -7.47
C LEU A 127 14.49 15.23 -8.56
N PHE A 128 14.15 14.13 -9.22
CA PHE A 128 13.12 14.14 -10.28
C PHE A 128 11.75 14.55 -9.71
N PHE A 129 11.29 13.91 -8.64
CA PHE A 129 9.99 14.21 -8.05
C PHE A 129 9.97 15.59 -7.40
N GLY A 130 11.08 16.05 -6.81
CA GLY A 130 11.21 17.42 -6.29
C GLY A 130 11.00 18.47 -7.37
N ALA A 131 11.48 18.23 -8.59
CA ALA A 131 11.29 19.12 -9.72
C ALA A 131 9.87 19.05 -10.34
N VAL A 132 9.28 17.83 -10.37
CA VAL A 132 8.00 17.59 -11.05
C VAL A 132 6.80 17.80 -10.12
N TYR A 133 6.99 17.62 -8.81
CA TYR A 133 5.91 17.66 -7.81
C TYR A 133 5.05 18.95 -7.84
N PRO A 134 5.62 20.15 -7.91
CA PRO A 134 4.79 21.37 -7.98
C PRO A 134 3.83 21.36 -9.16
N TYR A 135 4.32 20.92 -10.33
CA TYR A 135 3.49 20.80 -11.53
C TYR A 135 2.40 19.72 -11.40
N LEU A 136 2.72 18.58 -10.78
CA LEU A 136 1.74 17.53 -10.49
C LEU A 136 0.68 18.03 -9.50
N GLN A 137 1.07 18.77 -8.47
CA GLN A 137 0.18 19.30 -7.46
C GLN A 137 -0.85 20.26 -8.05
N ASP A 138 -0.43 21.18 -8.92
CA ASP A 138 -1.32 22.13 -9.59
C ASP A 138 -2.33 21.43 -10.53
N ASN A 139 -1.97 20.27 -11.06
CA ASN A 139 -2.80 19.52 -12.00
C ASN A 139 -3.42 18.26 -11.38
N MET A 140 -3.30 18.05 -10.07
CA MET A 140 -3.68 16.81 -9.40
C MET A 140 -5.14 16.43 -9.66
N ALA A 141 -6.06 17.38 -9.63
CA ALA A 141 -7.49 17.13 -9.86
C ALA A 141 -7.73 16.53 -11.27
N TRP A 142 -7.09 17.09 -12.29
CA TRP A 142 -7.24 16.61 -13.67
C TRP A 142 -6.59 15.24 -13.88
N ILE A 143 -5.45 15.01 -13.22
CA ILE A 143 -4.76 13.71 -13.25
C ILE A 143 -5.64 12.63 -12.62
N LEU A 144 -6.21 12.89 -11.44
CA LEU A 144 -7.08 11.94 -10.75
C LEU A 144 -8.38 11.67 -11.55
N ILE A 145 -9.01 12.70 -12.09
CA ILE A 145 -10.20 12.56 -12.95
C ILE A 145 -9.86 11.67 -14.16
N THR A 146 -8.71 11.89 -14.78
CA THR A 146 -8.29 11.11 -15.95
C THR A 146 -8.06 9.64 -15.57
N ILE A 147 -7.37 9.37 -14.44
CA ILE A 147 -7.13 8.02 -13.95
C ILE A 147 -8.46 7.31 -13.66
N VAL A 148 -9.38 7.95 -12.93
CA VAL A 148 -10.69 7.38 -12.63
C VAL A 148 -11.48 7.11 -13.90
N PHE A 149 -11.46 8.04 -14.85
CA PHE A 149 -12.14 7.84 -16.15
C PHE A 149 -11.58 6.63 -16.91
N VAL A 150 -10.24 6.50 -16.97
CA VAL A 150 -9.59 5.35 -17.61
C VAL A 150 -9.94 4.05 -16.89
N MET A 151 -9.93 4.02 -15.56
CA MET A 151 -10.31 2.84 -14.78
C MET A 151 -11.75 2.43 -15.06
N LEU A 152 -12.71 3.36 -15.00
CA LEU A 152 -14.12 3.08 -15.29
C LEU A 152 -14.35 2.66 -16.76
N ALA A 153 -13.61 3.27 -17.68
CA ALA A 153 -13.69 2.92 -19.11
C ALA A 153 -13.11 1.52 -19.40
N SER A 154 -12.10 1.11 -18.63
CA SER A 154 -11.41 -0.18 -18.76
C SER A 154 -12.14 -1.32 -18.07
N GLU A 155 -13.18 -1.03 -17.27
CA GLU A 155 -13.93 -2.05 -16.54
C GLU A 155 -14.53 -3.08 -17.49
N LYS A 156 -14.21 -4.36 -17.21
CA LYS A 156 -14.71 -5.52 -17.95
C LYS A 156 -15.37 -6.45 -16.95
N GLY A 157 -16.59 -6.91 -17.26
CA GLY A 157 -17.26 -7.91 -16.43
C GLY A 157 -16.51 -9.25 -16.46
N GLU A 158 -16.47 -9.93 -15.32
CA GLU A 158 -15.84 -11.24 -15.15
C GLU A 158 -16.45 -12.37 -16.02
N ASP A 159 -17.68 -12.19 -16.51
CA ASP A 159 -18.39 -13.17 -17.32
C ASP A 159 -17.91 -13.27 -18.79
N ALA A 160 -16.82 -12.58 -19.15
CA ALA A 160 -16.16 -12.78 -20.44
C ALA A 160 -15.36 -14.09 -20.41
N LYS A 161 -16.06 -15.25 -20.47
CA LYS A 161 -15.39 -16.49 -20.86
C LYS A 161 -14.72 -16.27 -22.21
N GLU A 162 -13.48 -16.69 -22.31
CA GLU A 162 -12.73 -16.60 -23.58
C GLU A 162 -13.56 -17.22 -24.69
N GLY A 163 -14.00 -16.39 -25.64
CA GLY A 163 -14.75 -16.81 -26.83
C GLY A 163 -16.22 -16.37 -26.91
N GLU A 164 -16.83 -15.85 -25.87
CA GLU A 164 -18.20 -15.33 -25.92
C GLU A 164 -18.21 -13.82 -26.18
N GLN A 165 -18.84 -13.39 -27.27
CA GLN A 165 -19.04 -11.95 -27.56
C GLN A 165 -19.95 -11.36 -26.50
N GLN A 166 -19.40 -10.54 -25.61
CA GLN A 166 -20.18 -9.78 -24.64
C GLN A 166 -21.21 -8.91 -25.36
N THR A 167 -22.48 -9.07 -25.03
CA THR A 167 -23.55 -8.19 -25.50
C THR A 167 -23.25 -6.75 -25.08
N LEU A 168 -23.47 -5.77 -25.95
CA LEU A 168 -23.24 -4.34 -25.63
C LEU A 168 -23.94 -3.94 -24.32
N LEU A 169 -25.11 -4.48 -24.04
CA LEU A 169 -25.87 -4.26 -22.82
C LEU A 169 -25.10 -4.73 -21.57
N SER A 170 -24.43 -5.86 -21.63
CA SER A 170 -23.60 -6.40 -20.54
C SER A 170 -22.42 -5.45 -20.23
N LYS A 171 -21.71 -4.97 -21.25
CA LYS A 171 -20.59 -4.00 -21.07
C LYS A 171 -21.03 -2.72 -20.36
N TYR A 172 -22.18 -2.16 -20.76
CA TYR A 172 -22.68 -0.93 -20.13
C TYR A 172 -23.13 -1.16 -18.69
N LYS A 173 -23.71 -2.33 -18.38
CA LYS A 173 -24.13 -2.69 -17.02
C LYS A 173 -22.96 -2.68 -16.04
N TYR A 174 -21.82 -3.31 -16.37
CA TYR A 174 -20.64 -3.34 -15.49
C TYR A 174 -20.03 -1.95 -15.30
N LYS A 175 -19.91 -1.17 -16.36
CA LYS A 175 -19.44 0.23 -16.28
C LYS A 175 -20.37 1.12 -15.45
N ALA A 176 -21.69 0.94 -15.59
CA ALA A 176 -22.66 1.67 -14.78
C ALA A 176 -22.60 1.26 -13.30
N MET A 177 -22.39 -0.03 -13.02
CA MET A 177 -22.18 -0.52 -11.64
C MET A 177 -20.90 0.03 -11.04
N ALA A 178 -19.79 0.03 -11.77
CA ALA A 178 -18.52 0.61 -11.32
C ALA A 178 -18.65 2.11 -11.03
N LEU A 179 -19.31 2.86 -11.92
CA LEU A 179 -19.59 4.27 -11.70
C LEU A 179 -20.49 4.50 -10.46
N PHE A 180 -21.50 3.69 -10.29
CA PHE A 180 -22.40 3.76 -9.13
C PHE A 180 -21.65 3.52 -7.81
N MET A 181 -20.81 2.47 -7.76
CA MET A 181 -19.98 2.17 -6.61
C MET A 181 -18.97 3.29 -6.34
N PHE A 182 -18.35 3.84 -7.37
CA PHE A 182 -17.46 4.99 -7.25
C PHE A 182 -18.18 6.21 -6.64
N LEU A 183 -19.38 6.53 -7.11
CA LEU A 183 -20.14 7.67 -6.59
C LEU A 183 -20.57 7.46 -5.14
N ILE A 184 -21.04 6.26 -4.76
CA ILE A 184 -21.39 5.95 -3.37
C ILE A 184 -20.18 6.07 -2.47
N THR A 185 -19.05 5.49 -2.86
CA THR A 185 -17.81 5.56 -2.09
C THR A 185 -17.32 7.00 -1.96
N GLY A 186 -17.43 7.79 -3.04
CA GLY A 186 -17.11 9.22 -3.03
C GLY A 186 -17.99 10.01 -2.06
N VAL A 187 -19.31 9.79 -2.07
CA VAL A 187 -20.25 10.43 -1.14
C VAL A 187 -19.95 10.03 0.31
N LEU A 188 -19.68 8.75 0.56
CA LEU A 188 -19.29 8.27 1.90
C LEU A 188 -17.97 8.90 2.35
N GLY A 189 -16.99 9.01 1.46
CA GLY A 189 -15.73 9.71 1.73
C GLY A 189 -15.95 11.17 2.08
N LEU A 190 -16.71 11.91 1.29
CA LEU A 190 -17.06 13.30 1.56
C LEU A 190 -17.79 13.43 2.91
N PHE A 191 -18.72 12.54 3.22
CA PHE A 191 -19.43 12.55 4.49
C PHE A 191 -18.48 12.26 5.67
N ALA A 192 -17.58 11.30 5.55
CA ALA A 192 -16.61 10.96 6.58
C ALA A 192 -15.60 12.09 6.82
N PHE A 193 -15.06 12.69 5.75
CA PHE A 193 -14.05 13.74 5.86
C PHE A 193 -14.61 15.14 6.12
N SER A 194 -15.89 15.41 5.83
CA SER A 194 -16.51 16.70 6.15
C SER A 194 -16.99 16.81 7.60
N ARG A 195 -16.94 15.74 8.38
CA ARG A 195 -17.26 15.75 9.80
C ARG A 195 -15.98 15.96 10.63
N GLU A 196 -15.61 17.21 10.88
CA GLU A 196 -14.49 17.59 11.76
C GLU A 196 -14.53 16.86 13.12
N ASN A 197 -15.72 16.59 13.65
CA ASN A 197 -15.92 15.92 14.95
C ASN A 197 -15.56 14.41 14.97
N LEU A 198 -15.39 13.77 13.81
CA LEU A 198 -14.98 12.36 13.74
C LEU A 198 -13.47 12.19 13.54
N LEU A 199 -12.80 13.25 13.10
CA LEU A 199 -11.36 13.24 12.75
C LEU A 199 -10.52 14.15 13.65
N THR A 200 -11.13 15.03 14.43
CA THR A 200 -10.45 15.82 15.44
C THR A 200 -10.40 15.05 16.76
N PRO A 201 -9.27 14.88 17.38
CA PRO A 201 -8.01 15.64 17.34
C PRO A 201 -6.89 14.92 16.58
N VAL A 202 -7.16 13.90 15.79
CA VAL A 202 -6.14 12.93 15.36
C VAL A 202 -5.42 13.32 14.05
N ILE A 203 -6.07 14.11 13.19
CA ILE A 203 -5.48 14.48 11.89
C ILE A 203 -5.64 15.98 11.70
N ASN A 204 -4.84 16.77 12.38
CA ASN A 204 -4.60 18.15 11.98
C ASN A 204 -3.43 18.11 10.98
N PHE A 205 -3.74 18.05 9.69
CA PHE A 205 -2.76 18.37 8.66
C PHE A 205 -2.53 19.88 8.78
N GLY A 206 -1.53 20.25 9.62
CA GLY A 206 -1.20 21.64 9.88
C GLY A 206 -1.05 22.41 8.59
N GLU A 207 -1.61 23.63 8.60
CA GLU A 207 -1.39 24.69 7.64
C GLU A 207 0.10 25.00 7.48
#